data_6bc446f42435850109d090ea1d124fd2
#
_entry.id   6bc446f42435850109d090ea1d124fd2
#
_cell.length_a   1.000
_cell.length_b   1.000
_cell.length_c   1.000
_cell.angle_alpha   90.00
_cell.angle_beta   90.00
_cell.angle_gamma   90.00
#
_symmetry.space_group_name_H-M   'P 1'
#
loop_
_entity.id
_entity.type
_entity.pdbx_description
1 polymer ?
#
loop_
_entity_poly.entity_id
_entity_poly.type
_entity_poly.pdbx_seq_one_letter_code
_entity_poly.pdbx_strand_id
1 'polypeptide(L)'
;MKINVLATSLCLLGAMAGSAVASNVVTDQQPATNEQAKRKPGQEVALGDAFDAIFAANERPFYGIVALMQGGEIRYVKSSAYGQQLAPTLNSRVMLASQSKMVTAALVMQGVSQGKFALEDKVNPYLASANLPTYDERITIAQLLSHSSGIAPQGKANRFTPGSDFQYSNLGYQVLGQLLESQYQTDFSTLVNGFLKEHGVSGVEAQLGAQQGLLAGIEASSNEPMEYEVQMNLLPGGGMTGSAKGLLNYLSALHGGKLLSKEAYQAMVTPRMQRPHRWQQLYYGFGVQVNQQGIEEYSHSGYLPGYQSLSLSYPAFDTYLVVLENASWPIDERNQAFGLHDKLRQALRDTLMDEAKAENNASASTQSRL
;
A
#
# COMPACT_ATOMS: atom_id res chain seq x y z
N MET A 1 6.36 18.85 19.36
CA MET A 1 6.31 19.89 18.31
C MET A 1 5.13 19.60 17.41
N LYS A 2 4.12 20.48 17.36
CA LYS A 2 2.96 20.28 16.47
C LYS A 2 3.39 20.59 15.04
N ILE A 3 3.42 19.59 14.18
CA ILE A 3 3.77 19.77 12.77
C ILE A 3 2.48 19.88 11.97
N ASN A 4 2.21 21.08 11.47
CA ASN A 4 1.32 21.26 10.33
C ASN A 4 2.09 20.80 9.10
N VAL A 5 1.88 19.56 8.67
CA VAL A 5 2.53 19.03 7.45
C VAL A 5 1.87 19.66 6.24
N LEU A 6 2.37 20.79 5.80
CA LEU A 6 2.24 21.19 4.41
C LEU A 6 2.89 20.09 3.58
N ALA A 7 2.10 19.43 2.73
CA ALA A 7 2.58 18.36 1.86
C ALA A 7 3.59 18.92 0.83
N THR A 8 4.83 19.10 1.24
CA THR A 8 5.93 19.38 0.33
C THR A 8 6.26 18.09 -0.40
N SER A 9 5.86 18.02 -1.67
CA SER A 9 6.28 16.97 -2.59
C SER A 9 7.78 17.09 -2.82
N LEU A 10 8.57 16.26 -2.19
CA LEU A 10 9.98 16.11 -2.52
C LEU A 10 10.08 15.29 -3.81
N CYS A 11 10.24 15.99 -4.95
CA CYS A 11 10.52 15.39 -6.25
C CYS A 11 12.02 15.17 -6.38
N LEU A 12 12.47 13.92 -6.41
CA LEU A 12 13.80 13.56 -6.91
C LEU A 12 13.71 13.26 -8.41
N LEU A 13 14.29 14.14 -9.21
CA LEU A 13 14.53 13.95 -10.64
C LEU A 13 15.59 12.86 -10.84
N GLY A 14 15.24 11.84 -11.58
CA GLY A 14 16.17 10.92 -12.23
C GLY A 14 15.79 10.83 -13.70
N ALA A 15 16.49 11.54 -14.57
CA ALA A 15 16.35 11.43 -16.01
C ALA A 15 17.14 10.21 -16.51
N MET A 16 16.48 9.32 -17.27
CA MET A 16 17.13 8.41 -18.21
C MET A 16 16.18 8.14 -19.38
N ALA A 17 16.78 8.07 -20.56
CA ALA A 17 16.18 8.02 -21.89
C ALA A 17 15.40 6.75 -22.20
N GLY A 18 14.42 6.88 -23.09
CA GLY A 18 13.50 5.84 -23.52
C GLY A 18 14.08 4.80 -24.45
N SER A 19 13.38 3.68 -24.52
CA SER A 19 13.37 2.76 -25.67
C SER A 19 12.00 2.08 -25.74
N ALA A 20 11.40 2.10 -26.90
CA ALA A 20 10.13 1.49 -27.21
C ALA A 20 10.24 -0.05 -27.22
N VAL A 21 9.28 -0.73 -26.63
CA VAL A 21 9.15 -2.20 -26.73
C VAL A 21 7.74 -2.57 -27.19
N ALA A 22 7.73 -3.47 -28.18
CA ALA A 22 6.58 -3.97 -28.89
C ALA A 22 5.66 -4.85 -28.01
N SER A 23 4.37 -4.80 -28.31
CA SER A 23 3.29 -5.58 -27.71
C SER A 23 3.37 -7.07 -28.08
N ASN A 24 3.39 -7.95 -27.07
CA ASN A 24 3.08 -9.36 -27.22
C ASN A 24 1.79 -9.73 -26.51
N VAL A 25 0.92 -10.39 -27.23
CA VAL A 25 -0.39 -10.92 -26.84
C VAL A 25 -0.20 -12.03 -25.80
N VAL A 26 -0.85 -11.90 -24.65
CA VAL A 26 -0.90 -12.93 -23.60
C VAL A 26 -2.18 -13.76 -23.77
N THR A 27 -2.00 -15.05 -23.93
CA THR A 27 -3.05 -16.08 -24.01
C THR A 27 -3.70 -16.33 -22.64
N ASP A 28 -5.01 -16.50 -22.69
CA ASP A 28 -5.95 -16.81 -21.61
C ASP A 28 -5.50 -18.03 -20.77
N GLN A 29 -5.23 -17.84 -19.48
CA GLN A 29 -5.14 -18.94 -18.52
C GLN A 29 -6.23 -18.76 -17.45
N GLN A 30 -7.07 -19.77 -17.32
CA GLN A 30 -8.11 -19.89 -16.30
C GLN A 30 -7.51 -19.91 -14.88
N PRO A 31 -8.17 -19.32 -13.88
CA PRO A 31 -7.71 -19.37 -12.49
C PRO A 31 -7.91 -20.79 -11.91
N ALA A 32 -6.85 -21.31 -11.30
CA ALA A 32 -6.83 -22.57 -10.57
C ALA A 32 -7.80 -22.54 -9.38
N THR A 33 -8.59 -23.58 -9.22
CA THR A 33 -9.47 -23.83 -8.09
C THR A 33 -8.67 -24.05 -6.81
N ASN A 34 -9.11 -23.40 -5.75
CA ASN A 34 -8.49 -23.31 -4.43
C ASN A 34 -8.54 -24.68 -3.70
N GLU A 35 -7.57 -25.57 -3.93
CA GLU A 35 -7.23 -26.65 -3.01
C GLU A 35 -6.15 -26.11 -2.07
N GLN A 36 -6.52 -25.93 -0.80
CA GLN A 36 -5.63 -25.47 0.25
C GLN A 36 -4.44 -26.43 0.40
N ALA A 37 -3.30 -26.06 -0.15
CA ALA A 37 -2.05 -26.77 0.04
C ALA A 37 -1.66 -26.70 1.53
N LYS A 38 -1.79 -27.83 2.25
CA LYS A 38 -1.32 -27.98 3.63
C LYS A 38 0.20 -27.99 3.62
N ARG A 39 0.82 -26.90 4.05
CA ARG A 39 2.27 -26.78 4.18
C ARG A 39 2.84 -27.73 5.23
N LYS A 40 4.11 -28.12 5.03
CA LYS A 40 4.87 -28.94 6.00
C LYS A 40 5.35 -28.04 7.16
N PRO A 41 5.18 -28.46 8.44
CA PRO A 41 5.55 -27.67 9.62
C PRO A 41 7.00 -27.16 9.66
N GLY A 42 7.92 -27.75 8.91
CA GLY A 42 9.35 -27.37 8.93
C GLY A 42 9.69 -26.08 8.13
N GLN A 43 8.85 -25.64 7.20
CA GLN A 43 9.13 -24.45 6.38
C GLN A 43 8.76 -23.14 7.08
N GLU A 44 7.76 -23.15 7.94
CA GLU A 44 7.34 -21.98 8.73
C GLU A 44 8.41 -21.59 9.75
N VAL A 45 9.05 -22.56 10.38
CA VAL A 45 10.17 -22.35 11.31
C VAL A 45 11.34 -21.71 10.57
N ALA A 46 11.65 -22.20 9.35
CA ALA A 46 12.78 -21.68 8.57
C ALA A 46 12.61 -20.19 8.16
N LEU A 47 11.39 -19.74 7.83
CA LEU A 47 11.14 -18.31 7.48
C LEU A 47 11.21 -17.42 8.72
N GLY A 48 10.67 -17.87 9.85
CA GLY A 48 10.78 -17.16 11.13
C GLY A 48 12.24 -16.98 11.56
N ASP A 49 13.04 -18.03 11.47
CA ASP A 49 14.48 -18.00 11.76
C ASP A 49 15.24 -17.06 10.81
N ALA A 50 14.86 -17.04 9.52
CA ALA A 50 15.43 -16.12 8.53
C ALA A 50 15.12 -14.65 8.87
N PHE A 51 13.88 -14.36 9.29
CA PHE A 51 13.52 -13.02 9.75
C PHE A 51 14.28 -12.64 11.02
N ASP A 52 14.40 -13.53 11.99
CA ASP A 52 15.16 -13.28 13.22
C ASP A 52 16.64 -13.01 12.93
N ALA A 53 17.25 -13.75 12.00
CA ALA A 53 18.60 -13.51 11.56
C ALA A 53 18.75 -12.12 10.87
N ILE A 54 17.78 -11.71 10.05
CA ILE A 54 17.75 -10.38 9.44
C ILE A 54 17.70 -9.28 10.50
N PHE A 55 16.87 -9.42 11.54
CA PHE A 55 16.79 -8.47 12.64
C PHE A 55 18.10 -8.43 13.45
N ALA A 56 18.68 -9.58 13.74
CA ALA A 56 19.95 -9.67 14.48
C ALA A 56 21.13 -9.03 13.74
N ALA A 57 21.16 -9.13 12.41
CA ALA A 57 22.19 -8.56 11.54
C ALA A 57 21.89 -7.13 11.05
N ASN A 58 20.77 -6.54 11.48
CA ASN A 58 20.41 -5.20 11.02
C ASN A 58 21.18 -4.12 11.78
N GLU A 59 21.84 -3.23 11.03
CA GLU A 59 22.70 -2.18 11.61
C GLU A 59 21.91 -1.13 12.41
N ARG A 60 20.70 -0.80 11.95
CA ARG A 60 19.82 0.11 12.66
C ARG A 60 18.87 -0.64 13.59
N PRO A 61 18.50 -0.05 14.75
CA PRO A 61 17.47 -0.66 15.59
C PRO A 61 16.10 -0.69 14.86
N PHE A 62 15.28 -1.65 15.23
CA PHE A 62 13.88 -1.76 14.81
C PHE A 62 12.98 -1.36 15.98
N TYR A 63 12.07 -0.43 15.73
CA TYR A 63 11.07 0.02 16.69
C TYR A 63 9.69 -0.07 16.05
N GLY A 64 8.92 -1.07 16.46
CA GLY A 64 7.65 -1.33 15.82
C GLY A 64 7.23 -2.79 15.93
N ILE A 65 6.41 -3.24 14.99
CA ILE A 65 5.93 -4.61 14.89
C ILE A 65 6.00 -5.12 13.45
N VAL A 66 6.42 -6.35 13.29
CA VAL A 66 6.28 -7.15 12.07
C VAL A 66 5.31 -8.28 12.36
N ALA A 67 4.38 -8.52 11.46
CA ALA A 67 3.45 -9.63 11.54
C ALA A 67 3.28 -10.28 10.16
N LEU A 68 3.41 -11.60 10.11
CA LEU A 68 3.13 -12.44 8.95
C LEU A 68 1.87 -13.23 9.19
N MET A 69 0.92 -13.14 8.27
CA MET A 69 -0.28 -13.98 8.23
C MET A 69 -0.23 -14.87 6.99
N GLN A 70 -0.58 -16.13 7.17
CA GLN A 70 -0.67 -17.12 6.11
C GLN A 70 -1.77 -18.12 6.39
N GLY A 71 -2.59 -18.40 5.37
CA GLY A 71 -3.75 -19.28 5.53
C GLY A 71 -4.74 -18.75 6.56
N GLY A 72 -4.86 -17.42 6.71
CA GLY A 72 -5.70 -16.76 7.71
C GLY A 72 -5.17 -16.78 9.14
N GLU A 73 -3.98 -17.37 9.41
CA GLU A 73 -3.38 -17.49 10.73
C GLU A 73 -2.10 -16.66 10.85
N ILE A 74 -1.87 -16.05 12.03
CA ILE A 74 -0.62 -15.36 12.32
C ILE A 74 0.48 -16.40 12.54
N ARG A 75 1.51 -16.38 11.68
CA ARG A 75 2.63 -17.34 11.69
C ARG A 75 3.91 -16.76 12.28
N TYR A 76 4.06 -15.44 12.27
CA TYR A 76 5.23 -14.78 12.85
C TYR A 76 4.84 -13.41 13.39
N VAL A 77 5.38 -13.07 14.54
CA VAL A 77 5.30 -11.73 15.13
C VAL A 77 6.63 -11.39 15.76
N LYS A 78 7.16 -10.22 15.45
CA LYS A 78 8.27 -9.64 16.17
C LYS A 78 7.97 -8.19 16.48
N SER A 79 8.19 -7.77 17.72
CA SER A 79 8.03 -6.38 18.13
C SER A 79 9.21 -5.91 18.96
N SER A 80 9.49 -4.61 18.89
CA SER A 80 10.53 -3.95 19.67
C SER A 80 10.08 -2.55 20.05
N ALA A 81 10.36 -2.18 21.29
CA ALA A 81 10.01 -0.88 21.85
C ALA A 81 11.12 0.15 21.64
N TYR A 82 10.77 1.40 21.50
CA TYR A 82 11.70 2.53 21.59
C TYR A 82 11.87 2.93 23.05
N GLY A 83 13.11 2.95 23.53
CA GLY A 83 13.45 3.40 24.89
C GLY A 83 12.71 2.62 25.96
N GLN A 84 11.92 3.34 26.79
CA GLN A 84 11.11 2.75 27.87
C GLN A 84 9.64 2.56 27.49
N GLN A 85 9.27 2.72 26.22
CA GLN A 85 7.91 2.46 25.77
C GLN A 85 7.58 0.95 25.89
N LEU A 86 6.28 0.64 25.94
CA LEU A 86 5.86 -0.76 25.81
C LEU A 86 6.04 -1.24 24.37
N ALA A 87 6.49 -2.49 24.22
CA ALA A 87 6.58 -3.08 22.88
C ALA A 87 5.21 -3.12 22.20
N PRO A 88 5.13 -2.79 20.91
CA PRO A 88 3.88 -2.85 20.16
C PRO A 88 3.27 -4.24 20.17
N THR A 89 1.94 -4.29 20.23
CA THR A 89 1.15 -5.50 20.05
C THR A 89 0.50 -5.50 18.65
N LEU A 90 -0.11 -6.61 18.28
CA LEU A 90 -0.89 -6.72 17.03
C LEU A 90 -2.02 -5.66 16.92
N ASN A 91 -2.48 -5.12 18.05
CA ASN A 91 -3.55 -4.12 18.12
C ASN A 91 -3.05 -2.69 18.36
N SER A 92 -1.75 -2.49 18.55
CA SER A 92 -1.17 -1.16 18.71
C SER A 92 -1.33 -0.33 17.44
N ARG A 93 -1.86 0.88 17.57
CA ARG A 93 -2.17 1.76 16.45
C ARG A 93 -1.01 2.70 16.13
N VAL A 94 -0.75 2.90 14.85
CA VAL A 94 0.22 3.84 14.32
C VAL A 94 -0.37 4.58 13.11
N MET A 95 0.31 5.65 12.65
CA MET A 95 0.01 6.25 11.35
C MET A 95 0.41 5.28 10.24
N LEU A 96 -0.53 4.94 9.35
CA LEU A 96 -0.28 4.05 8.22
C LEU A 96 0.46 4.73 7.07
N ALA A 97 0.52 6.05 7.10
CA ALA A 97 1.10 6.85 6.03
C ALA A 97 0.48 6.47 4.67
N SER A 98 1.29 6.34 3.63
CA SER A 98 0.79 6.12 2.26
C SER A 98 0.04 4.79 2.03
N GLN A 99 0.00 3.89 2.99
CA GLN A 99 -0.91 2.73 2.94
C GLN A 99 -2.39 3.14 2.88
N SER A 100 -2.73 4.35 3.37
CA SER A 100 -4.05 4.97 3.23
C SER A 100 -4.55 4.99 1.79
N LYS A 101 -3.65 5.06 0.82
CA LYS A 101 -3.99 5.10 -0.61
C LYS A 101 -4.69 3.84 -1.10
N MET A 102 -4.35 2.68 -0.54
CA MET A 102 -5.02 1.43 -0.89
C MET A 102 -6.51 1.46 -0.49
N VAL A 103 -6.80 2.00 0.70
CA VAL A 103 -8.18 2.13 1.20
C VAL A 103 -8.97 3.14 0.38
N THR A 104 -8.38 4.31 0.11
CA THR A 104 -8.99 5.34 -0.74
C THR A 104 -9.28 4.80 -2.14
N ALA A 105 -8.34 4.08 -2.73
CA ALA A 105 -8.52 3.49 -4.06
C ALA A 105 -9.62 2.43 -4.06
N ALA A 106 -9.69 1.55 -3.05
CA ALA A 106 -10.76 0.58 -2.93
C ALA A 106 -12.14 1.25 -2.85
N LEU A 107 -12.26 2.34 -2.09
CA LEU A 107 -13.51 3.11 -2.00
C LEU A 107 -13.88 3.79 -3.34
N VAL A 108 -12.89 4.31 -4.09
CA VAL A 108 -13.12 4.80 -5.46
C VAL A 108 -13.59 3.66 -6.36
N MET A 109 -12.97 2.48 -6.30
CA MET A 109 -13.38 1.33 -7.12
C MET A 109 -14.78 0.83 -6.76
N GLN A 110 -15.19 0.92 -5.48
CA GLN A 110 -16.57 0.68 -5.07
C GLN A 110 -17.53 1.69 -5.73
N GLY A 111 -17.17 2.99 -5.74
CA GLY A 111 -17.96 4.04 -6.40
C GLY A 111 -18.13 3.79 -7.91
N VAL A 112 -17.07 3.32 -8.57
CA VAL A 112 -17.14 2.90 -9.99
C VAL A 112 -18.13 1.73 -10.15
N SER A 113 -18.05 0.71 -9.29
CA SER A 113 -18.98 -0.44 -9.33
C SER A 113 -20.43 -0.05 -9.08
N GLN A 114 -20.66 1.01 -8.30
CA GLN A 114 -21.98 1.56 -8.01
C GLN A 114 -22.48 2.55 -9.08
N GLY A 115 -21.69 2.80 -10.14
CA GLY A 115 -22.05 3.74 -11.21
C GLY A 115 -22.07 5.21 -10.79
N LYS A 116 -21.40 5.57 -9.71
CA LYS A 116 -21.26 6.96 -9.24
C LYS A 116 -20.45 7.82 -10.21
N PHE A 117 -19.44 7.21 -10.82
CA PHE A 117 -18.53 7.77 -11.81
C PHE A 117 -17.79 6.63 -12.54
N ALA A 118 -17.18 6.95 -13.69
CA ALA A 118 -16.32 6.03 -14.42
C ALA A 118 -14.83 6.40 -14.24
N LEU A 119 -13.93 5.44 -14.46
CA LEU A 119 -12.49 5.66 -14.35
C LEU A 119 -11.97 6.69 -15.35
N GLU A 120 -12.56 6.76 -16.53
CA GLU A 120 -12.22 7.65 -17.63
C GLU A 120 -12.84 9.05 -17.49
N ASP A 121 -13.74 9.23 -16.52
CA ASP A 121 -14.36 10.53 -16.29
C ASP A 121 -13.31 11.59 -15.91
N LYS A 122 -13.51 12.80 -16.45
CA LYS A 122 -12.73 13.96 -16.07
C LYS A 122 -13.12 14.41 -14.66
N VAL A 123 -12.13 14.78 -13.84
CA VAL A 123 -12.39 15.11 -12.43
C VAL A 123 -13.06 16.47 -12.25
N ASN A 124 -12.80 17.43 -13.14
CA ASN A 124 -13.26 18.82 -12.98
C ASN A 124 -14.78 18.98 -12.87
N PRO A 125 -15.65 18.28 -13.65
CA PRO A 125 -17.09 18.38 -13.48
C PRO A 125 -17.56 18.08 -12.05
N TYR A 126 -16.98 17.07 -11.41
CA TYR A 126 -17.30 16.68 -10.03
C TYR A 126 -16.82 17.72 -9.00
N LEU A 127 -15.62 18.25 -9.21
CA LEU A 127 -15.06 19.29 -8.34
C LEU A 127 -15.83 20.61 -8.45
N ALA A 128 -16.15 21.02 -9.67
CA ALA A 128 -16.90 22.27 -9.92
C ALA A 128 -18.31 22.21 -9.34
N SER A 129 -19.00 21.08 -9.40
CA SER A 129 -20.32 20.90 -8.80
C SER A 129 -20.31 21.04 -7.27
N ALA A 130 -19.15 20.81 -6.64
CA ALA A 130 -18.93 20.96 -5.20
C ALA A 130 -18.25 22.30 -4.82
N ASN A 131 -18.10 23.23 -5.76
CA ASN A 131 -17.35 24.50 -5.58
C ASN A 131 -15.90 24.29 -5.11
N LEU A 132 -15.27 23.19 -5.54
CA LEU A 132 -13.89 22.84 -5.22
C LEU A 132 -12.95 23.35 -6.33
N PRO A 133 -11.65 23.54 -6.02
CA PRO A 133 -10.64 23.91 -7.00
C PRO A 133 -10.57 22.92 -8.16
N THR A 134 -10.50 23.44 -9.40
CA THR A 134 -10.33 22.64 -10.62
C THR A 134 -8.87 22.62 -11.06
N TYR A 135 -8.52 21.64 -11.87
CA TYR A 135 -7.16 21.36 -12.36
C TYR A 135 -7.14 21.28 -13.89
N ASP A 136 -6.14 20.66 -14.48
CA ASP A 136 -6.12 20.43 -15.93
C ASP A 136 -7.34 19.60 -16.35
N GLU A 137 -8.07 20.09 -17.36
CA GLU A 137 -9.33 19.51 -17.84
C GLU A 137 -9.21 18.07 -18.39
N ARG A 138 -7.98 17.65 -18.71
CA ARG A 138 -7.68 16.33 -19.27
C ARG A 138 -7.51 15.26 -18.20
N ILE A 139 -7.38 15.63 -16.93
CA ILE A 139 -7.15 14.68 -15.84
C ILE A 139 -8.38 13.79 -15.62
N THR A 140 -8.17 12.48 -15.62
CA THR A 140 -9.18 11.48 -15.29
C THR A 140 -9.00 10.90 -13.88
N ILE A 141 -10.06 10.25 -13.37
CA ILE A 141 -10.04 9.53 -12.09
C ILE A 141 -8.96 8.44 -12.12
N ALA A 142 -8.86 7.65 -13.20
CA ALA A 142 -7.83 6.63 -13.37
C ALA A 142 -6.41 7.18 -13.27
N GLN A 143 -6.18 8.37 -13.85
CA GLN A 143 -4.86 9.01 -13.82
C GLN A 143 -4.48 9.52 -12.44
N LEU A 144 -5.42 9.95 -11.61
CA LEU A 144 -5.17 10.28 -10.21
C LEU A 144 -4.82 9.03 -9.41
N LEU A 145 -5.59 7.95 -9.56
CA LEU A 145 -5.37 6.67 -8.88
C LEU A 145 -4.00 6.06 -9.19
N SER A 146 -3.54 6.15 -10.44
CA SER A 146 -2.29 5.54 -10.93
C SER A 146 -1.07 6.47 -10.89
N HIS A 147 -1.21 7.67 -10.34
CA HIS A 147 -0.14 8.69 -10.31
C HIS A 147 0.37 9.13 -11.69
N SER A 148 -0.47 9.02 -12.72
CA SER A 148 -0.14 9.43 -14.09
C SER A 148 -0.79 10.75 -14.54
N SER A 149 -1.41 11.47 -13.60
CA SER A 149 -2.12 12.73 -13.93
C SER A 149 -1.19 13.92 -14.19
N GLY A 150 0.03 13.92 -13.65
CA GLY A 150 0.91 15.10 -13.67
C GLY A 150 0.35 16.30 -12.87
N ILE A 151 -0.67 16.07 -12.01
CA ILE A 151 -1.38 17.14 -11.30
C ILE A 151 -0.44 18.03 -10.51
N ALA A 152 -0.63 19.35 -10.65
CA ALA A 152 0.09 20.37 -9.92
C ALA A 152 -0.88 21.21 -9.05
N PRO A 153 -0.37 21.93 -8.04
CA PRO A 153 -1.19 22.84 -7.25
C PRO A 153 -1.98 23.81 -8.12
N GLN A 154 -3.14 24.26 -7.63
CA GLN A 154 -4.01 25.19 -8.33
C GLN A 154 -3.24 26.39 -8.89
N GLY A 155 -3.54 26.78 -10.12
CA GLY A 155 -2.88 27.89 -10.81
C GLY A 155 -1.46 27.58 -11.35
N LYS A 156 -1.01 26.35 -11.20
CA LYS A 156 0.25 25.86 -11.81
C LYS A 156 -0.05 24.92 -12.97
N ALA A 157 0.80 24.96 -14.00
CA ALA A 157 0.71 24.03 -15.11
C ALA A 157 1.00 22.60 -14.63
N ASN A 158 0.33 21.62 -15.25
CA ASN A 158 0.66 20.21 -15.04
C ASN A 158 2.14 19.94 -15.31
N ARG A 159 2.69 18.97 -14.65
CA ARG A 159 4.11 18.60 -14.78
C ARG A 159 4.41 17.92 -16.12
N PHE A 160 3.43 17.21 -16.66
CA PHE A 160 3.45 16.54 -17.96
C PHE A 160 2.01 16.35 -18.47
N THR A 161 1.87 15.92 -19.71
CA THR A 161 0.57 15.57 -20.28
C THR A 161 -0.06 14.40 -19.50
N PRO A 162 -1.30 14.54 -18.98
CA PRO A 162 -1.96 13.46 -18.24
C PRO A 162 -1.93 12.13 -18.99
N GLY A 163 -1.46 11.10 -18.32
CA GLY A 163 -1.30 9.75 -18.84
C GLY A 163 0.08 9.41 -19.45
N SER A 164 0.98 10.42 -19.63
CA SER A 164 2.24 10.19 -20.33
C SER A 164 3.41 9.77 -19.47
N ASP A 165 3.34 9.96 -18.15
CA ASP A 165 4.45 9.67 -17.23
C ASP A 165 3.94 9.37 -15.82
N PHE A 166 4.81 8.88 -14.95
CA PHE A 166 4.54 8.58 -13.55
C PHE A 166 5.09 9.68 -12.63
N GLN A 167 4.23 10.24 -11.80
CA GLN A 167 4.62 11.09 -10.69
C GLN A 167 3.76 10.85 -9.46
N TYR A 168 4.37 10.30 -8.42
CA TYR A 168 3.69 10.10 -7.15
C TYR A 168 3.12 11.41 -6.59
N SER A 169 1.82 11.45 -6.30
CA SER A 169 1.11 12.67 -5.91
C SER A 169 0.15 12.44 -4.74
N ASN A 170 0.42 13.07 -3.60
CA ASN A 170 -0.54 13.14 -2.51
C ASN A 170 -1.73 14.06 -2.86
N LEU A 171 -1.48 15.12 -3.65
CA LEU A 171 -2.54 15.99 -4.15
C LEU A 171 -3.57 15.22 -4.99
N GLY A 172 -3.14 14.26 -5.80
CA GLY A 172 -4.05 13.40 -6.55
C GLY A 172 -5.01 12.64 -5.64
N TYR A 173 -4.53 12.11 -4.53
CA TYR A 173 -5.35 11.39 -3.55
C TYR A 173 -6.23 12.31 -2.70
N GLN A 174 -5.76 13.53 -2.40
CA GLN A 174 -6.62 14.56 -1.82
C GLN A 174 -7.83 14.84 -2.73
N VAL A 175 -7.59 15.02 -4.02
CA VAL A 175 -8.66 15.25 -5.01
C VAL A 175 -9.62 14.07 -5.10
N LEU A 176 -9.12 12.81 -5.04
CA LEU A 176 -9.97 11.62 -4.98
C LEU A 176 -10.85 11.60 -3.71
N GLY A 177 -10.30 12.00 -2.56
CA GLY A 177 -11.09 12.14 -1.34
C GLY A 177 -12.20 13.18 -1.47
N GLN A 178 -11.90 14.35 -2.03
CA GLN A 178 -12.89 15.41 -2.29
C GLN A 178 -13.97 14.97 -3.30
N LEU A 179 -13.59 14.22 -4.34
CA LEU A 179 -14.53 13.63 -5.28
C LEU A 179 -15.50 12.66 -4.57
N LEU A 180 -14.98 11.79 -3.70
CA LEU A 180 -15.79 10.86 -2.92
C LEU A 180 -16.77 11.62 -2.02
N GLU A 181 -16.32 12.61 -1.25
CA GLU A 181 -17.20 13.46 -0.42
C GLU A 181 -18.32 14.10 -1.24
N SER A 182 -17.96 14.65 -2.41
CA SER A 182 -18.92 15.27 -3.32
C SER A 182 -19.97 14.27 -3.83
N GLN A 183 -19.56 13.07 -4.25
CA GLN A 183 -20.45 12.10 -4.86
C GLN A 183 -21.33 11.33 -3.84
N TYR A 184 -20.84 11.18 -2.63
CA TYR A 184 -21.57 10.50 -1.56
C TYR A 184 -22.30 11.46 -0.61
N GLN A 185 -22.05 12.78 -0.71
CA GLN A 185 -22.58 13.82 0.18
C GLN A 185 -22.35 13.48 1.66
N THR A 186 -21.16 12.97 1.96
CA THR A 186 -20.76 12.44 3.26
C THR A 186 -19.27 12.71 3.45
N ASP A 187 -18.84 13.05 4.67
CA ASP A 187 -17.42 13.26 4.94
C ASP A 187 -16.59 11.99 4.70
N PHE A 188 -15.34 12.20 4.30
CA PHE A 188 -14.44 11.13 3.89
C PHE A 188 -14.17 10.11 5.03
N SER A 189 -14.07 10.58 6.28
CA SER A 189 -13.86 9.70 7.44
C SER A 189 -15.04 8.75 7.63
N THR A 190 -16.26 9.27 7.55
CA THR A 190 -17.49 8.46 7.63
C THR A 190 -17.58 7.45 6.49
N LEU A 191 -17.25 7.85 5.26
CA LEU A 191 -17.24 6.95 4.10
C LEU A 191 -16.26 5.79 4.30
N VAL A 192 -15.01 6.10 4.66
CA VAL A 192 -13.98 5.08 4.87
C VAL A 192 -14.37 4.14 6.01
N ASN A 193 -14.74 4.68 7.16
CA ASN A 193 -15.06 3.87 8.34
C ASN A 193 -16.33 3.04 8.12
N GLY A 194 -17.32 3.57 7.39
CA GLY A 194 -18.52 2.85 6.96
C GLY A 194 -18.18 1.69 6.04
N PHE A 195 -17.36 1.93 4.99
CA PHE A 195 -16.90 0.92 4.07
C PHE A 195 -16.15 -0.22 4.77
N LEU A 196 -15.20 0.10 5.64
CA LEU A 196 -14.43 -0.91 6.39
C LEU A 196 -15.34 -1.74 7.31
N LYS A 197 -16.26 -1.07 8.01
CA LYS A 197 -17.24 -1.73 8.91
C LYS A 197 -18.19 -2.67 8.16
N GLU A 198 -18.72 -2.23 7.02
CA GLU A 198 -19.61 -3.02 6.17
C GLU A 198 -18.96 -4.35 5.76
N HIS A 199 -17.66 -4.33 5.49
CA HIS A 199 -16.89 -5.51 5.08
C HIS A 199 -16.21 -6.24 6.25
N GLY A 200 -16.55 -5.92 7.49
CA GLY A 200 -16.01 -6.59 8.69
C GLY A 200 -14.53 -6.30 8.96
N VAL A 201 -13.96 -5.25 8.37
CA VAL A 201 -12.57 -4.82 8.63
C VAL A 201 -12.54 -3.86 9.81
N SER A 202 -11.78 -4.21 10.84
CA SER A 202 -11.53 -3.38 12.01
C SER A 202 -10.03 -3.15 12.21
N GLY A 203 -9.67 -2.10 12.94
CA GLY A 203 -8.26 -1.79 13.25
C GLY A 203 -7.53 -1.01 12.16
N VAL A 204 -8.26 -0.50 11.15
CA VAL A 204 -7.88 0.58 10.24
C VAL A 204 -8.95 1.65 10.35
N GLU A 205 -8.56 2.92 10.40
CA GLU A 205 -9.49 4.01 10.69
C GLU A 205 -9.07 5.32 10.01
N ALA A 206 -10.05 6.08 9.53
CA ALA A 206 -9.90 7.45 9.05
C ALA A 206 -10.48 8.43 10.07
N GLN A 207 -9.67 9.39 10.52
CA GLN A 207 -10.08 10.41 11.46
C GLN A 207 -9.39 11.74 11.16
N LEU A 208 -10.15 12.83 11.11
CA LEU A 208 -9.62 14.19 11.06
C LEU A 208 -9.23 14.68 12.45
N GLY A 209 -8.36 15.69 12.51
CA GLY A 209 -7.93 16.34 13.74
C GLY A 209 -6.83 15.59 14.48
N ALA A 210 -6.75 15.82 15.78
CA ALA A 210 -5.73 15.22 16.64
C ALA A 210 -5.92 13.71 16.74
N GLN A 211 -4.84 12.97 16.53
CA GLN A 211 -4.85 11.51 16.61
C GLN A 211 -4.56 11.07 18.05
N GLN A 212 -5.45 10.27 18.59
CA GLN A 212 -5.33 9.76 19.98
C GLN A 212 -5.13 8.24 20.01
N GLY A 213 -4.50 7.76 21.07
CA GLY A 213 -4.30 6.31 21.28
C GLY A 213 -3.32 5.67 20.29
N LEU A 214 -2.47 6.46 19.65
CA LEU A 214 -1.36 5.96 18.83
C LEU A 214 -0.14 5.68 19.70
N LEU A 215 0.67 4.70 19.29
CA LEU A 215 2.06 4.65 19.73
C LEU A 215 2.74 5.95 19.30
N ALA A 216 3.47 6.58 20.20
CA ALA A 216 4.21 7.79 19.88
C ALA A 216 5.22 7.47 18.77
N GLY A 217 5.12 8.20 17.66
CA GLY A 217 6.09 8.13 16.58
C GLY A 217 7.34 8.92 16.94
N ILE A 218 8.51 8.42 16.60
CA ILE A 218 9.81 9.05 16.90
C ILE A 218 10.56 9.28 15.60
N GLU A 219 11.02 10.49 15.39
CA GLU A 219 12.00 10.74 14.33
C GLU A 219 13.40 10.41 14.87
N ALA A 220 14.05 9.40 14.29
CA ALA A 220 15.29 8.84 14.83
C ALA A 220 16.46 9.84 14.84
N SER A 221 16.44 10.85 13.97
CA SER A 221 17.48 11.90 13.91
C SER A 221 17.40 12.91 15.05
N SER A 222 16.19 13.20 15.56
CA SER A 222 15.96 14.18 16.61
C SER A 222 15.61 13.58 17.98
N ASN A 223 15.20 12.32 18.01
CA ASN A 223 14.57 11.65 19.16
C ASN A 223 13.30 12.35 19.69
N GLU A 224 12.69 13.20 18.86
CA GLU A 224 11.51 13.95 19.26
C GLU A 224 10.22 13.14 18.94
N PRO A 225 9.26 13.12 19.88
CA PRO A 225 7.95 12.53 19.62
C PRO A 225 7.17 13.38 18.62
N MET A 226 6.47 12.69 17.70
CA MET A 226 5.69 13.31 16.65
C MET A 226 4.21 13.22 16.99
N GLU A 227 3.55 14.37 17.01
CA GLU A 227 2.10 14.48 17.15
C GLU A 227 1.48 14.86 15.81
N TYR A 228 0.38 14.22 15.45
CA TYR A 228 -0.31 14.48 14.18
C TYR A 228 -1.69 15.09 14.42
N GLU A 229 -1.94 16.19 13.71
CA GLU A 229 -3.25 16.74 13.47
C GLU A 229 -3.58 16.54 11.99
N VAL A 230 -4.38 15.52 11.71
CA VAL A 230 -4.68 15.09 10.34
C VAL A 230 -5.73 16.00 9.73
N GLN A 231 -5.42 16.54 8.57
CA GLN A 231 -6.31 17.36 7.76
C GLN A 231 -6.70 16.62 6.47
N MET A 232 -7.72 17.12 5.77
CA MET A 232 -8.23 16.51 4.54
C MET A 232 -7.19 16.42 3.42
N ASN A 233 -6.21 17.33 3.38
CA ASN A 233 -5.11 17.26 2.42
C ASN A 233 -4.17 16.07 2.63
N LEU A 234 -4.13 15.50 3.83
CA LEU A 234 -3.33 14.33 4.18
C LEU A 234 -4.16 13.04 4.23
N LEU A 235 -5.39 13.11 4.77
CA LEU A 235 -6.17 11.93 5.17
C LEU A 235 -6.32 10.89 4.05
N PRO A 236 -6.75 11.23 2.81
CA PRO A 236 -6.94 10.22 1.75
C PRO A 236 -5.64 9.59 1.26
N GLY A 237 -4.53 10.33 1.35
CA GLY A 237 -3.23 9.91 0.82
C GLY A 237 -2.25 9.37 1.85
N GLY A 238 -2.51 9.59 3.16
CA GLY A 238 -1.49 9.25 4.17
C GLY A 238 -1.89 9.45 5.61
N GLY A 239 -3.11 9.86 5.90
CA GLY A 239 -3.53 10.24 7.25
C GLY A 239 -4.32 9.18 8.02
N MET A 240 -4.56 8.00 7.45
CA MET A 240 -5.25 6.92 8.17
C MET A 240 -4.33 6.28 9.21
N THR A 241 -4.95 5.74 10.24
CA THR A 241 -4.27 5.00 11.30
C THR A 241 -4.66 3.53 11.28
N GLY A 242 -3.83 2.68 11.83
CA GLY A 242 -4.17 1.27 11.92
C GLY A 242 -3.19 0.46 12.77
N SER A 243 -3.57 -0.78 13.02
CA SER A 243 -2.76 -1.78 13.70
C SER A 243 -2.28 -2.86 12.72
N ALA A 244 -1.29 -3.65 13.12
CA ALA A 244 -0.80 -4.74 12.29
C ALA A 244 -1.90 -5.76 12.00
N LYS A 245 -2.71 -6.13 13.00
CA LYS A 245 -3.86 -7.02 12.82
C LYS A 245 -4.92 -6.40 11.89
N GLY A 246 -5.22 -5.11 12.06
CA GLY A 246 -6.21 -4.42 11.23
C GLY A 246 -5.77 -4.36 9.77
N LEU A 247 -4.50 -4.05 9.51
CA LEU A 247 -3.98 -4.00 8.15
C LEU A 247 -3.89 -5.39 7.51
N LEU A 248 -3.48 -6.42 8.24
CA LEU A 248 -3.53 -7.81 7.73
C LEU A 248 -4.95 -8.24 7.36
N ASN A 249 -5.95 -7.93 8.20
CA ASN A 249 -7.35 -8.21 7.90
C ASN A 249 -7.84 -7.46 6.66
N TYR A 250 -7.44 -6.18 6.51
CA TYR A 250 -7.75 -5.39 5.32
C TYR A 250 -7.16 -6.02 4.05
N LEU A 251 -5.88 -6.39 4.08
CA LEU A 251 -5.20 -7.00 2.94
C LEU A 251 -5.83 -8.34 2.54
N SER A 252 -6.11 -9.20 3.52
CA SER A 252 -6.79 -10.47 3.28
C SER A 252 -8.20 -10.26 2.72
N ALA A 253 -8.95 -9.26 3.19
CA ALA A 253 -10.27 -8.94 2.68
C ALA A 253 -10.22 -8.37 1.25
N LEU A 254 -9.24 -7.49 0.96
CA LEU A 254 -9.05 -6.91 -0.36
C LEU A 254 -8.70 -7.98 -1.40
N HIS A 255 -7.65 -8.74 -1.14
CA HIS A 255 -7.13 -9.72 -2.09
C HIS A 255 -7.95 -11.03 -2.11
N GLY A 256 -8.68 -11.31 -1.04
CA GLY A 256 -9.64 -12.42 -0.95
C GLY A 256 -11.02 -12.13 -1.55
N GLY A 257 -11.19 -10.98 -2.24
CA GLY A 257 -12.42 -10.64 -2.97
C GLY A 257 -13.61 -10.26 -2.10
N LYS A 258 -13.38 -9.85 -0.84
CA LYS A 258 -14.45 -9.46 0.09
C LYS A 258 -14.81 -7.97 0.01
N LEU A 259 -13.89 -7.11 -0.48
CA LEU A 259 -14.09 -5.65 -0.52
C LEU A 259 -14.63 -5.15 -1.85
N LEU A 260 -14.32 -5.81 -2.94
CA LEU A 260 -14.61 -5.37 -4.31
C LEU A 260 -15.18 -6.51 -5.15
N SER A 261 -15.95 -6.16 -6.20
CA SER A 261 -16.26 -7.14 -7.25
C SER A 261 -14.97 -7.61 -7.94
N LYS A 262 -15.04 -8.77 -8.58
CA LYS A 262 -13.88 -9.32 -9.30
C LYS A 262 -13.35 -8.35 -10.35
N GLU A 263 -14.23 -7.68 -11.08
CA GLU A 263 -13.88 -6.71 -12.14
C GLU A 263 -13.19 -5.47 -11.54
N ALA A 264 -13.75 -4.92 -10.45
CA ALA A 264 -13.17 -3.77 -9.76
C ALA A 264 -11.82 -4.11 -9.14
N TYR A 265 -11.68 -5.27 -8.53
CA TYR A 265 -10.42 -5.76 -7.99
C TYR A 265 -9.36 -5.93 -9.10
N GLN A 266 -9.69 -6.60 -10.20
CA GLN A 266 -8.78 -6.76 -11.34
C GLN A 266 -8.35 -5.42 -11.92
N ALA A 267 -9.28 -4.47 -12.08
CA ALA A 267 -8.93 -3.13 -12.52
C ALA A 267 -7.98 -2.41 -11.54
N MET A 268 -8.17 -2.60 -10.22
CA MET A 268 -7.33 -2.01 -9.18
C MET A 268 -5.89 -2.52 -9.22
N VAL A 269 -5.71 -3.83 -9.39
CA VAL A 269 -4.38 -4.48 -9.30
C VAL A 269 -3.66 -4.60 -10.65
N THR A 270 -4.29 -4.23 -11.75
CA THR A 270 -3.65 -4.24 -13.07
C THR A 270 -2.50 -3.24 -13.11
N PRO A 271 -1.27 -3.63 -13.53
CA PRO A 271 -0.16 -2.72 -13.74
C PRO A 271 -0.51 -1.62 -14.74
N ARG A 272 -0.33 -0.35 -14.37
CA ARG A 272 -0.66 0.82 -15.21
C ARG A 272 0.57 1.60 -15.63
N MET A 273 1.36 2.02 -14.65
CA MET A 273 2.54 2.86 -14.87
C MET A 273 3.74 2.21 -14.22
N GLN A 274 4.85 2.17 -14.92
CA GLN A 274 6.11 1.76 -14.30
C GLN A 274 6.52 2.83 -13.30
N ARG A 275 6.75 2.38 -12.05
CA ARG A 275 7.19 3.25 -10.97
C ARG A 275 8.71 3.23 -10.87
N PRO A 276 9.43 4.35 -11.05
CA PRO A 276 10.84 4.43 -10.72
C PRO A 276 11.05 4.09 -9.23
N HIS A 277 11.72 2.98 -8.97
CA HIS A 277 11.91 2.46 -7.62
C HIS A 277 13.21 1.64 -7.52
N ARG A 278 13.73 1.43 -6.28
CA ARG A 278 14.85 0.53 -6.01
C ARG A 278 14.54 -0.95 -6.30
N TRP A 279 13.27 -1.36 -6.23
CA TRP A 279 12.82 -2.67 -6.69
C TRP A 279 12.60 -2.64 -8.20
N GLN A 280 13.19 -3.62 -8.88
CA GLN A 280 13.07 -3.70 -10.33
C GLN A 280 11.65 -4.11 -10.74
N GLN A 281 11.22 -3.69 -11.94
CA GLN A 281 9.93 -4.01 -12.53
C GLN A 281 8.73 -3.75 -11.60
N LEU A 282 8.83 -2.67 -10.82
CA LEU A 282 7.73 -2.22 -10.00
C LEU A 282 6.80 -1.33 -10.81
N TYR A 283 5.53 -1.70 -10.85
CA TYR A 283 4.46 -0.94 -11.45
C TYR A 283 3.54 -0.36 -10.37
N TYR A 284 2.68 0.55 -10.79
CA TYR A 284 1.61 1.08 -9.95
C TYR A 284 0.27 0.82 -10.64
N GLY A 285 -0.66 0.18 -9.92
CA GLY A 285 -2.06 0.03 -10.29
C GLY A 285 -2.89 1.22 -9.77
N PHE A 286 -4.03 0.96 -9.18
CA PHE A 286 -4.84 1.96 -8.50
C PHE A 286 -4.63 1.85 -6.98
N GLY A 287 -3.79 2.70 -6.43
CA GLY A 287 -3.48 2.74 -5.00
C GLY A 287 -2.58 1.62 -4.49
N VAL A 288 -2.08 0.76 -5.35
CA VAL A 288 -1.27 -0.41 -5.02
C VAL A 288 -0.06 -0.52 -5.94
N GLN A 289 1.06 -0.93 -5.39
CA GLN A 289 2.25 -1.31 -6.15
C GLN A 289 2.11 -2.75 -6.61
N VAL A 290 2.54 -3.04 -7.83
CA VAL A 290 2.44 -4.36 -8.47
C VAL A 290 3.79 -4.81 -8.98
N ASN A 291 4.23 -6.01 -8.60
CA ASN A 291 5.41 -6.66 -9.14
C ASN A 291 5.03 -8.06 -9.61
N GLN A 292 5.33 -8.38 -10.88
CA GLN A 292 4.99 -9.67 -11.49
C GLN A 292 6.22 -10.50 -11.83
N GLN A 293 7.39 -10.11 -11.33
CA GLN A 293 8.64 -10.81 -11.59
C GLN A 293 8.72 -12.13 -10.80
N GLY A 294 8.55 -13.24 -11.44
CA GLY A 294 8.58 -14.59 -10.85
C GLY A 294 7.28 -14.97 -10.17
N ILE A 295 6.88 -14.25 -9.12
CA ILE A 295 5.60 -14.40 -8.44
C ILE A 295 4.89 -13.04 -8.35
N GLU A 296 3.57 -13.06 -8.37
CA GLU A 296 2.75 -11.86 -8.25
C GLU A 296 2.79 -11.33 -6.82
N GLU A 297 3.14 -10.05 -6.68
CA GLU A 297 3.24 -9.34 -5.41
C GLU A 297 2.50 -8.02 -5.51
N TYR A 298 1.64 -7.77 -4.53
CA TYR A 298 1.03 -6.48 -4.31
C TYR A 298 1.58 -5.86 -3.03
N SER A 299 1.88 -4.57 -3.07
CA SER A 299 2.53 -3.92 -1.93
C SER A 299 2.17 -2.45 -1.83
N HIS A 300 2.39 -1.88 -0.67
CA HIS A 300 2.54 -0.44 -0.50
C HIS A 300 3.48 -0.15 0.66
N SER A 301 4.29 0.90 0.52
CA SER A 301 5.10 1.44 1.61
C SER A 301 4.52 2.77 2.10
N GLY A 302 4.76 3.09 3.35
CA GLY A 302 4.38 4.36 3.95
C GLY A 302 5.57 5.04 4.63
N TYR A 303 5.58 6.37 4.58
CA TYR A 303 6.54 7.20 5.29
C TYR A 303 5.88 8.50 5.73
N LEU A 304 5.97 8.76 7.00
CA LEU A 304 5.75 10.06 7.66
C LEU A 304 6.83 10.23 8.72
N PRO A 305 7.22 11.47 9.07
CA PRO A 305 8.08 11.66 10.23
C PRO A 305 7.54 10.90 11.45
N GLY A 306 8.37 10.10 12.10
CA GLY A 306 7.97 9.24 13.22
C GLY A 306 7.33 7.90 12.85
N TYR A 307 7.00 7.63 11.58
CA TYR A 307 6.35 6.38 11.19
C TYR A 307 6.83 5.88 9.83
N GLN A 308 7.11 4.58 9.76
CA GLN A 308 7.37 3.87 8.51
C GLN A 308 6.51 2.62 8.43
N SER A 309 6.06 2.25 7.25
CA SER A 309 5.26 1.06 7.06
C SER A 309 5.55 0.36 5.74
N LEU A 310 5.32 -0.95 5.72
CA LEU A 310 5.32 -1.78 4.52
C LEU A 310 4.22 -2.82 4.65
N SER A 311 3.49 -3.04 3.56
CA SER A 311 2.68 -4.24 3.38
C SER A 311 3.08 -4.98 2.12
N LEU A 312 3.08 -6.31 2.20
CA LEU A 312 3.29 -7.22 1.08
C LEU A 312 2.14 -8.22 1.06
N SER A 313 1.60 -8.47 -0.10
CA SER A 313 0.52 -9.43 -0.33
C SER A 313 0.87 -10.36 -1.46
N TYR A 314 0.78 -11.65 -1.20
CA TYR A 314 0.96 -12.73 -2.16
C TYR A 314 -0.30 -13.61 -2.16
N PRO A 315 -1.38 -13.18 -2.84
CA PRO A 315 -2.69 -13.83 -2.75
C PRO A 315 -2.69 -15.30 -3.20
N ALA A 316 -1.86 -15.65 -4.18
CA ALA A 316 -1.71 -17.04 -4.63
C ALA A 316 -1.22 -17.99 -3.52
N PHE A 317 -0.58 -17.44 -2.48
CA PHE A 317 -0.05 -18.18 -1.33
C PHE A 317 -0.84 -17.90 -0.04
N ASP A 318 -1.94 -17.15 -0.13
CA ASP A 318 -2.68 -16.62 1.03
C ASP A 318 -1.73 -16.05 2.11
N THR A 319 -0.75 -15.26 1.67
CA THR A 319 0.36 -14.78 2.51
C THR A 319 0.44 -13.25 2.50
N TYR A 320 0.47 -12.66 3.70
CA TYR A 320 0.48 -11.22 3.94
C TYR A 320 1.50 -10.86 5.00
N LEU A 321 2.39 -9.93 4.70
CA LEU A 321 3.37 -9.38 5.66
C LEU A 321 3.08 -7.90 5.89
N VAL A 322 3.07 -7.49 7.15
CA VAL A 322 2.94 -6.11 7.57
C VAL A 322 4.11 -5.74 8.47
N VAL A 323 4.76 -4.63 8.17
CA VAL A 323 5.78 -3.98 8.99
C VAL A 323 5.26 -2.60 9.36
N LEU A 324 5.10 -2.32 10.65
CA LEU A 324 4.69 -1.02 11.16
C LEU A 324 5.75 -0.54 12.15
N GLU A 325 6.49 0.49 11.80
CA GLU A 325 7.45 1.13 12.69
C GLU A 325 6.84 2.43 13.25
N ASN A 326 7.00 2.63 14.55
CA ASN A 326 6.73 3.92 15.20
C ASN A 326 8.01 4.75 15.36
N ALA A 327 8.95 4.54 14.45
CA ALA A 327 10.12 5.37 14.24
C ALA A 327 10.33 5.60 12.74
N SER A 328 10.89 6.75 12.38
CA SER A 328 11.31 7.04 11.00
C SER A 328 12.79 7.39 10.96
N TRP A 329 13.40 7.04 9.85
CA TRP A 329 14.80 7.33 9.52
C TRP A 329 14.82 8.35 8.39
N PRO A 330 15.89 9.17 8.24
CA PRO A 330 15.97 10.15 7.17
C PRO A 330 15.72 9.52 5.79
N ILE A 331 14.79 10.09 5.04
CA ILE A 331 14.33 9.49 3.76
C ILE A 331 15.39 9.59 2.65
N ASP A 332 16.34 10.48 2.75
CA ASP A 332 17.50 10.62 1.87
C ASP A 332 18.53 9.51 2.11
N GLU A 333 18.60 8.95 3.31
CA GLU A 333 19.37 7.77 3.65
C GLU A 333 18.61 6.48 3.38
N ARG A 334 18.23 6.24 2.12
CA ARG A 334 17.28 5.20 1.71
C ARG A 334 17.63 3.80 2.21
N ASN A 335 18.91 3.43 2.21
CA ASN A 335 19.34 2.11 2.68
C ASN A 335 19.11 1.96 4.18
N GLN A 336 19.36 3.00 4.95
CA GLN A 336 19.09 3.02 6.38
C GLN A 336 17.58 3.02 6.63
N ALA A 337 16.81 3.88 5.93
CA ALA A 337 15.39 3.99 6.11
C ALA A 337 14.63 2.70 5.75
N PHE A 338 14.97 2.07 4.62
CA PHE A 338 14.15 0.99 4.03
C PHE A 338 14.88 -0.34 3.88
N GLY A 339 16.17 -0.43 4.17
CA GLY A 339 16.97 -1.65 3.97
C GLY A 339 16.45 -2.86 4.75
N LEU A 340 15.93 -2.66 5.97
CA LEU A 340 15.28 -3.73 6.73
C LEU A 340 14.03 -4.26 6.01
N HIS A 341 13.17 -3.36 5.53
CA HIS A 341 11.97 -3.71 4.77
C HIS A 341 12.32 -4.51 3.51
N ASP A 342 13.39 -4.09 2.80
CA ASP A 342 13.83 -4.78 1.59
C ASP A 342 14.37 -6.17 1.87
N LYS A 343 15.11 -6.36 2.97
CA LYS A 343 15.62 -7.68 3.39
C LYS A 343 14.47 -8.62 3.77
N LEU A 344 13.49 -8.14 4.54
CA LEU A 344 12.30 -8.94 4.90
C LEU A 344 11.48 -9.34 3.66
N ARG A 345 11.28 -8.39 2.73
CA ARG A 345 10.62 -8.66 1.44
C ARG A 345 11.37 -9.73 0.65
N GLN A 346 12.68 -9.60 0.53
CA GLN A 346 13.49 -10.54 -0.25
C GLN A 346 13.40 -11.95 0.33
N ALA A 347 13.59 -12.11 1.64
CA ALA A 347 13.49 -13.41 2.30
C ALA A 347 12.11 -14.06 2.12
N LEU A 348 11.02 -13.29 2.24
CA LEU A 348 9.68 -13.80 2.01
C LEU A 348 9.49 -14.21 0.54
N ARG A 349 9.90 -13.37 -0.41
CA ARG A 349 9.80 -13.69 -1.84
C ARG A 349 10.57 -14.95 -2.21
N ASP A 350 11.81 -15.09 -1.75
CA ASP A 350 12.66 -16.23 -2.06
C ASP A 350 12.02 -17.53 -1.55
N THR A 351 11.49 -17.51 -0.32
CA THR A 351 10.76 -18.64 0.25
C THR A 351 9.55 -19.02 -0.62
N LEU A 352 8.70 -18.06 -1.00
CA LEU A 352 7.50 -18.31 -1.80
C LEU A 352 7.83 -18.75 -3.23
N MET A 353 8.91 -18.20 -3.82
CA MET A 353 9.37 -18.63 -5.14
C MET A 353 9.89 -20.09 -5.14
N ASP A 354 10.57 -20.52 -4.08
CA ASP A 354 11.04 -21.90 -3.96
C ASP A 354 9.88 -22.87 -3.72
N GLU A 355 8.84 -22.45 -3.00
CA GLU A 355 7.60 -23.21 -2.88
C GLU A 355 6.90 -23.41 -4.22
N ALA A 356 6.73 -22.32 -5.00
CA ALA A 356 6.14 -22.38 -6.33
C ALA A 356 6.89 -23.33 -7.26
N LYS A 357 8.24 -23.34 -7.20
CA LYS A 357 9.06 -24.29 -7.98
C LYS A 357 8.85 -25.73 -7.55
N ALA A 358 8.78 -25.97 -6.23
CA ALA A 358 8.58 -27.32 -5.70
C ALA A 358 7.21 -27.89 -6.08
N GLU A 359 6.15 -27.08 -6.05
CA GLU A 359 4.79 -27.47 -6.49
C GLU A 359 4.75 -27.80 -7.99
N ASN A 360 5.37 -26.97 -8.82
CA ASN A 360 5.44 -27.21 -10.26
C ASN A 360 6.19 -28.51 -10.60
N ASN A 361 7.29 -28.81 -9.91
CA ASN A 361 8.05 -30.05 -10.10
C ASN A 361 7.26 -31.29 -9.65
N ALA A 362 6.51 -31.20 -8.55
CA ALA A 362 5.66 -32.29 -8.08
C ALA A 362 4.53 -32.58 -9.08
N SER A 363 3.89 -31.56 -9.60
CA SER A 363 2.82 -31.69 -10.61
C SER A 363 3.33 -32.29 -11.91
N ALA A 364 4.49 -31.87 -12.41
CA ALA A 364 5.13 -32.43 -13.61
C ALA A 364 5.50 -33.93 -13.44
N SER A 365 5.98 -34.33 -12.25
CA SER A 365 6.33 -35.72 -11.96
C SER A 365 5.10 -36.64 -11.86
N THR A 366 3.95 -36.09 -11.47
CA THR A 366 2.69 -36.86 -11.41
C THR A 366 2.11 -37.06 -12.82
N GLN A 367 2.17 -36.05 -13.69
CA GLN A 367 1.71 -36.16 -15.07
C GLN A 367 2.57 -37.09 -15.93
N SER A 368 3.87 -37.26 -15.64
CA SER A 368 4.75 -38.17 -16.35
C SER A 368 4.59 -39.65 -15.96
N ARG A 369 3.80 -39.93 -14.90
CA ARG A 369 3.52 -41.30 -14.41
C ARG A 369 2.15 -41.85 -14.81
N LEU A 370 1.34 -41.04 -15.47
CA LEU A 370 0.05 -41.42 -16.09
C LEU A 370 0.22 -41.60 -17.60
#